data_d07c290de87ce0ab704cb947fdeb2ec1
#
_entry.id   d07c290de87ce0ab704cb947fdeb2ec1
#
_cell.length_a   1.000
_cell.length_b   1.000
_cell.length_c   1.000
_cell.angle_alpha   90.00
_cell.angle_beta   90.00
_cell.angle_gamma   90.00
#
_symmetry.space_group_name_H-M   'P 1'
#
loop_
_entity.id
_entity.type
_entity.pdbx_description
1 polymer ?
#
loop_
_entity_poly.entity_id
_entity_poly.type
_entity_poly.pdbx_seq_one_letter_code
_entity_poly.pdbx_strand_id
1 'polypeptide(L)'
;MPERWGFFLLFWTMNVFSLFFGGCQKHHDNSVTRTKELAGVSVSVGVRHPLFRDLPIIVRLPGTILPFQTAAINAQVTGYLKSVRVDIGDRVREGDILADISVPELSNHFIKALADFQYHLILLDRYRKTLRSSPDLISAEEVDLARNKYLVSLAELRKLVSELQFSVIRAPFDGIITRRYIDPGALVGPRRTGSEGPSALFRLDDLHKVRVVMDIPQRFVNDIHKGTKASLLIPGQVYQPVPGEVALISHALNPDSKTMPVQAIFPNPEGLLKPGMFIRINLLVRTLSGALTIPDSALVTRNGLTFVYTIDNKGGVEERRIVTGEDNGIEVEILKGLHPDDTVIVTGKHQVLPGDHPLVHPVSLRRLPEESQKSE
;
A
#
# COMPACT_ATOMS: atom_id res chain seq x y z
N MET A 1 -14.64 8.59 -50.63
CA MET A 1 -14.26 9.66 -51.56
C MET A 1 -13.08 10.38 -51.01
N PRO A 2 -12.18 10.72 -51.89
CA PRO A 2 -10.73 10.42 -51.81
C PRO A 2 -9.93 11.69 -51.52
N GLU A 3 -8.64 11.68 -51.37
CA GLU A 3 -7.51 11.84 -52.30
C GLU A 3 -6.23 11.96 -51.47
N ARG A 4 -5.18 11.20 -51.68
CA ARG A 4 -4.14 11.11 -52.75
C ARG A 4 -3.09 12.24 -52.70
N TRP A 5 -1.84 11.77 -53.01
CA TRP A 5 -0.60 12.40 -53.51
C TRP A 5 0.42 12.73 -52.42
N GLY A 6 1.74 12.44 -52.60
CA GLY A 6 2.48 11.86 -53.71
C GLY A 6 3.98 11.84 -53.38
N PHE A 7 4.64 10.86 -53.88
CA PHE A 7 5.95 10.79 -54.50
C PHE A 7 6.96 11.93 -54.34
N PHE A 8 8.21 11.59 -53.99
CA PHE A 8 9.37 11.99 -54.81
C PHE A 8 10.56 11.02 -54.60
N LEU A 9 10.91 10.36 -55.69
CA LEU A 9 12.15 9.62 -55.99
C LEU A 9 13.17 10.59 -56.61
N LEU A 10 14.50 10.33 -56.40
CA LEU A 10 15.61 10.65 -57.34
C LEU A 10 16.90 10.16 -56.67
N PHE A 11 17.51 9.04 -57.05
CA PHE A 11 18.44 8.78 -58.16
C PHE A 11 19.63 9.75 -58.24
N TRP A 12 20.86 9.26 -58.05
CA TRP A 12 21.96 9.33 -59.02
C TRP A 12 23.25 8.64 -58.51
N THR A 13 23.67 7.52 -59.07
CA THR A 13 24.76 7.12 -59.99
C THR A 13 26.19 7.46 -59.55
N MET A 14 26.99 6.40 -59.25
CA MET A 14 28.03 5.78 -60.11
C MET A 14 29.12 6.71 -60.63
N ASN A 15 30.36 6.53 -60.19
CA ASN A 15 31.48 6.56 -61.13
C ASN A 15 32.67 5.71 -60.69
N VAL A 16 33.10 4.86 -61.61
CA VAL A 16 34.27 4.01 -61.64
C VAL A 16 35.43 4.83 -62.21
N PHE A 17 36.63 4.74 -61.63
CA PHE A 17 37.85 4.88 -62.45
C PHE A 17 39.00 4.07 -61.86
N SER A 18 39.49 3.22 -62.69
CA SER A 18 40.65 2.34 -62.63
C SER A 18 41.93 3.09 -63.02
N LEU A 19 43.09 2.72 -62.47
CA LEU A 19 44.30 2.48 -63.25
C LEU A 19 45.55 2.24 -62.38
N PHE A 20 46.04 1.05 -62.48
CA PHE A 20 47.46 0.61 -62.67
C PHE A 20 48.59 1.60 -62.23
N PHE A 21 49.51 1.10 -61.41
CA PHE A 21 50.94 0.99 -61.75
C PHE A 21 51.65 0.02 -60.80
N GLY A 22 52.37 -0.93 -61.37
CA GLY A 22 53.14 -1.96 -60.68
C GLY A 22 54.53 -1.46 -60.27
N GLY A 23 55.13 -2.19 -59.35
CA GLY A 23 56.50 -1.99 -58.89
C GLY A 23 56.93 -3.22 -58.09
N CYS A 24 57.59 -4.18 -58.73
CA CYS A 24 58.38 -5.24 -58.09
C CYS A 24 59.55 -4.65 -57.30
N GLN A 25 59.76 -5.06 -56.06
CA GLN A 25 61.11 -5.12 -55.44
C GLN A 25 61.17 -6.19 -54.33
N LYS A 26 61.94 -7.18 -54.65
CA LYS A 26 62.84 -8.11 -53.95
C LYS A 26 62.72 -8.35 -52.46
N HIS A 27 62.61 -9.62 -52.17
CA HIS A 27 63.02 -10.38 -50.99
C HIS A 27 64.15 -9.75 -50.17
N HIS A 28 63.89 -9.66 -48.88
CA HIS A 28 64.88 -9.88 -47.81
C HIS A 28 64.23 -10.70 -46.72
N ASP A 29 64.65 -11.96 -46.68
CA ASP A 29 64.41 -12.88 -45.62
C ASP A 29 65.12 -12.37 -44.35
N ASN A 30 64.39 -11.97 -43.34
CA ASN A 30 64.88 -11.81 -42.01
C ASN A 30 63.90 -12.52 -41.06
N SER A 31 64.17 -13.80 -40.89
CA SER A 31 63.61 -14.63 -39.83
C SER A 31 64.04 -14.07 -38.47
N VAL A 32 63.34 -13.08 -37.96
CA VAL A 32 63.36 -12.69 -36.55
C VAL A 32 62.23 -13.45 -35.90
N THR A 33 62.58 -14.52 -35.24
CA THR A 33 61.74 -15.24 -34.29
C THR A 33 61.36 -14.26 -33.17
N ARG A 34 60.29 -13.52 -33.38
CA ARG A 34 59.65 -12.74 -32.33
C ARG A 34 58.81 -13.69 -31.53
N THR A 35 59.40 -14.31 -30.53
CA THR A 35 58.69 -14.88 -29.39
C THR A 35 57.92 -13.71 -28.76
N LYS A 36 56.67 -13.53 -29.15
CA LYS A 36 55.75 -12.62 -28.53
C LYS A 36 55.43 -13.21 -27.13
N GLU A 37 56.26 -12.92 -26.16
CA GLU A 37 55.82 -12.97 -24.76
C GLU A 37 54.51 -12.18 -24.71
N LEU A 38 53.41 -12.91 -24.70
CA LEU A 38 52.15 -12.42 -24.23
C LEU A 38 52.38 -12.08 -22.77
N ALA A 39 52.80 -10.82 -22.50
CA ALA A 39 52.66 -10.27 -21.18
C ALA A 39 51.22 -10.45 -20.76
N GLY A 40 51.01 -11.45 -19.93
CA GLY A 40 49.67 -11.80 -19.42
C GLY A 40 49.09 -10.56 -18.80
N VAL A 41 48.03 -10.04 -19.37
CA VAL A 41 47.15 -9.15 -18.69
C VAL A 41 46.62 -9.95 -17.49
N SER A 42 47.21 -9.74 -16.32
CA SER A 42 46.79 -10.42 -15.11
C SER A 42 45.39 -9.88 -14.77
N VAL A 43 44.39 -10.67 -15.10
CA VAL A 43 42.98 -10.36 -14.80
C VAL A 43 42.83 -10.33 -13.30
N SER A 44 42.33 -9.23 -12.77
CA SER A 44 42.07 -9.06 -11.32
C SER A 44 40.62 -9.46 -11.03
N VAL A 45 40.43 -10.38 -10.08
CA VAL A 45 39.11 -10.86 -9.67
C VAL A 45 38.87 -10.59 -8.20
N GLY A 46 37.63 -10.19 -7.87
CA GLY A 46 37.21 -10.04 -6.50
C GLY A 46 36.57 -11.30 -5.97
N VAL A 47 37.03 -11.76 -4.82
CA VAL A 47 36.60 -13.03 -4.21
C VAL A 47 35.97 -12.85 -2.85
N ARG A 48 35.18 -13.85 -2.43
CA ARG A 48 34.58 -13.93 -1.12
C ARG A 48 34.39 -15.39 -0.70
N HIS A 49 34.44 -15.67 0.60
CA HIS A 49 34.04 -16.95 1.17
C HIS A 49 32.52 -16.99 1.37
N PRO A 50 31.87 -18.17 1.17
CA PRO A 50 30.51 -18.39 1.62
C PRO A 50 30.41 -18.18 3.15
N LEU A 51 29.32 -17.57 3.60
CA LEU A 51 29.13 -17.25 5.01
C LEU A 51 27.81 -17.83 5.51
N PHE A 52 27.85 -18.42 6.70
CA PHE A 52 26.62 -18.73 7.42
C PHE A 52 26.03 -17.46 8.00
N ARG A 53 24.79 -17.15 7.61
CA ARG A 53 24.05 -16.00 8.13
C ARG A 53 22.54 -16.20 8.00
N ASP A 54 21.82 -15.37 8.72
CA ASP A 54 20.38 -15.30 8.56
C ASP A 54 20.07 -14.57 7.25
N LEU A 55 19.27 -15.22 6.39
CA LEU A 55 18.85 -14.69 5.09
C LEU A 55 17.39 -14.24 5.17
N PRO A 56 17.13 -12.93 5.23
CA PRO A 56 15.76 -12.41 5.22
C PRO A 56 15.19 -12.51 3.79
N ILE A 57 14.04 -13.17 3.67
CA ILE A 57 13.30 -13.26 2.42
C ILE A 57 12.29 -12.13 2.37
N ILE A 58 12.57 -11.15 1.52
CA ILE A 58 11.77 -9.94 1.36
C ILE A 58 11.07 -9.98 0.00
N VAL A 59 9.75 -9.90 0.03
CA VAL A 59 8.93 -9.80 -1.18
C VAL A 59 8.54 -8.34 -1.40
N ARG A 60 8.79 -7.84 -2.62
CA ARG A 60 8.43 -6.49 -3.03
C ARG A 60 7.13 -6.52 -3.82
N LEU A 61 6.10 -5.89 -3.30
CA LEU A 61 4.76 -5.89 -3.87
C LEU A 61 4.27 -4.46 -4.11
N PRO A 62 3.49 -4.23 -5.16
CA PRO A 62 2.73 -2.99 -5.29
C PRO A 62 1.60 -2.98 -4.27
N GLY A 63 1.26 -1.78 -3.78
CA GLY A 63 0.13 -1.61 -2.89
C GLY A 63 -0.55 -0.27 -3.10
N THR A 64 -1.80 -0.19 -2.66
CA THR A 64 -2.63 1.02 -2.70
C THR A 64 -2.89 1.50 -1.28
N ILE A 65 -2.65 2.78 -1.04
CA ILE A 65 -2.94 3.42 0.24
C ILE A 65 -4.43 3.70 0.34
N LEU A 66 -5.03 3.26 1.45
CA LEU A 66 -6.39 3.60 1.86
C LEU A 66 -6.35 4.35 3.20
N PRO A 67 -7.35 5.18 3.52
CA PRO A 67 -7.48 5.76 4.85
C PRO A 67 -7.62 4.66 5.90
N PHE A 68 -7.22 4.96 7.14
CA PHE A 68 -7.43 4.03 8.26
C PHE A 68 -8.92 3.80 8.51
N GLN A 69 -9.71 4.88 8.49
CA GLN A 69 -11.16 4.85 8.55
C GLN A 69 -11.74 5.86 7.57
N THR A 70 -12.90 5.56 6.99
CA THR A 70 -13.62 6.46 6.09
C THR A 70 -15.10 6.46 6.41
N ALA A 71 -15.72 7.63 6.39
CA ALA A 71 -17.16 7.77 6.49
C ALA A 71 -17.70 8.68 5.40
N ALA A 72 -18.78 8.21 4.75
CA ALA A 72 -19.63 9.04 3.92
C ALA A 72 -20.72 9.65 4.81
N ILE A 73 -20.64 10.94 5.09
CA ILE A 73 -21.58 11.66 5.96
C ILE A 73 -22.81 12.02 5.15
N ASN A 74 -23.96 11.48 5.55
CA ASN A 74 -25.24 11.66 4.87
C ASN A 74 -26.25 12.42 5.76
N ALA A 75 -27.23 13.11 5.13
CA ALA A 75 -28.37 13.65 5.85
C ALA A 75 -29.33 12.52 6.27
N GLN A 76 -29.81 12.54 7.51
CA GLN A 76 -30.80 11.60 8.02
C GLN A 76 -32.21 12.19 8.04
N VAL A 77 -32.33 13.52 7.91
CA VAL A 77 -33.61 14.25 7.83
C VAL A 77 -33.67 15.07 6.56
N THR A 78 -34.89 15.25 6.03
CA THR A 78 -35.12 16.08 4.84
C THR A 78 -35.22 17.55 5.22
N GLY A 79 -34.47 18.40 4.53
CA GLY A 79 -34.48 19.84 4.76
C GLY A 79 -33.52 20.57 3.82
N TYR A 80 -33.38 21.87 4.00
CA TYR A 80 -32.42 22.68 3.25
C TYR A 80 -31.14 22.88 4.05
N LEU A 81 -29.99 22.70 3.39
CA LEU A 81 -28.70 22.93 4.01
C LEU A 81 -28.54 24.43 4.33
N LYS A 82 -28.64 24.79 5.61
CA LYS A 82 -28.63 26.18 6.09
C LYS A 82 -27.23 26.76 6.08
N SER A 83 -26.26 26.01 6.60
CA SER A 83 -24.87 26.43 6.69
C SER A 83 -23.94 25.21 6.65
N VAL A 84 -22.74 25.43 6.12
CA VAL A 84 -21.61 24.50 6.13
C VAL A 84 -20.48 25.17 6.87
N ARG A 85 -19.91 24.49 7.88
CA ARG A 85 -18.89 25.05 8.78
C ARG A 85 -17.47 24.56 8.47
N VAL A 86 -17.34 23.61 7.54
CA VAL A 86 -16.07 22.98 7.19
C VAL A 86 -15.90 22.90 5.68
N ASP A 87 -14.66 22.89 5.21
CA ASP A 87 -14.35 22.72 3.80
C ASP A 87 -13.32 21.59 3.61
N ILE A 88 -13.00 21.30 2.33
CA ILE A 88 -12.02 20.27 1.95
C ILE A 88 -10.66 20.65 2.53
N GLY A 89 -10.04 19.69 3.24
CA GLY A 89 -8.76 19.86 3.91
C GLY A 89 -8.86 20.19 5.40
N ASP A 90 -10.04 20.56 5.90
CA ASP A 90 -10.24 20.89 7.31
C ASP A 90 -10.10 19.65 8.20
N ARG A 91 -9.41 19.83 9.33
CA ARG A 91 -9.32 18.82 10.39
C ARG A 91 -10.46 19.01 11.35
N VAL A 92 -11.17 17.93 11.65
CA VAL A 92 -12.30 17.91 12.58
C VAL A 92 -12.09 16.84 13.64
N ARG A 93 -12.65 17.08 14.82
CA ARG A 93 -12.71 16.12 15.93
C ARG A 93 -14.07 15.44 15.98
N GLU A 94 -14.12 14.30 16.62
CA GLU A 94 -15.38 13.61 16.90
C GLU A 94 -16.37 14.57 17.59
N GLY A 95 -17.60 14.64 17.08
CA GLY A 95 -18.66 15.51 17.58
C GLY A 95 -18.66 16.93 17.01
N ASP A 96 -17.62 17.39 16.31
CA ASP A 96 -17.59 18.71 15.68
C ASP A 96 -18.74 18.88 14.69
N ILE A 97 -19.33 20.07 14.67
CA ILE A 97 -20.45 20.39 13.77
C ILE A 97 -19.91 20.68 12.36
N LEU A 98 -20.33 19.88 11.40
CA LEU A 98 -19.95 20.02 10.01
C LEU A 98 -20.93 20.91 9.23
N ALA A 99 -22.24 20.76 9.52
CA ALA A 99 -23.28 21.50 8.83
C ALA A 99 -24.58 21.53 9.62
N ASP A 100 -25.43 22.51 9.35
CA ASP A 100 -26.77 22.66 9.91
C ASP A 100 -27.82 22.55 8.79
N ILE A 101 -28.86 21.75 9.01
CA ILE A 101 -30.00 21.57 8.12
C ILE A 101 -31.21 22.30 8.69
N SER A 102 -31.84 23.16 7.89
CA SER A 102 -33.13 23.78 8.20
C SER A 102 -34.25 22.78 7.93
N VAL A 103 -35.03 22.44 8.97
CA VAL A 103 -36.11 21.42 8.94
C VAL A 103 -37.43 22.01 9.42
N PRO A 104 -38.05 23.00 8.72
CA PRO A 104 -39.21 23.72 9.21
C PRO A 104 -40.42 22.82 9.47
N GLU A 105 -40.66 21.83 8.63
CA GLU A 105 -41.76 20.88 8.83
C GLU A 105 -41.60 20.06 10.10
N LEU A 106 -40.42 19.52 10.34
CA LEU A 106 -40.10 18.76 11.54
C LEU A 106 -40.20 19.61 12.81
N SER A 107 -39.78 20.90 12.72
CA SER A 107 -39.92 21.86 13.81
C SER A 107 -41.40 22.14 14.16
N ASN A 108 -42.28 22.27 13.16
CA ASN A 108 -43.72 22.44 13.36
C ASN A 108 -44.35 21.18 13.97
N HIS A 109 -43.96 19.99 13.54
CA HIS A 109 -44.41 18.72 14.12
C HIS A 109 -43.98 18.61 15.59
N PHE A 110 -42.75 19.02 15.93
CA PHE A 110 -42.26 19.06 17.32
C PHE A 110 -43.08 19.97 18.18
N ILE A 111 -43.38 21.21 17.73
CA ILE A 111 -44.19 22.17 18.51
C ILE A 111 -45.60 21.61 18.78
N LYS A 112 -46.22 20.97 17.77
CA LYS A 112 -47.52 20.31 17.94
C LYS A 112 -47.45 19.18 18.95
N ALA A 113 -46.48 18.26 18.81
CA ALA A 113 -46.31 17.13 19.71
C ALA A 113 -46.01 17.56 21.16
N LEU A 114 -45.28 18.69 21.34
CA LEU A 114 -45.03 19.29 22.66
C LEU A 114 -46.33 19.80 23.29
N ALA A 115 -47.19 20.45 22.54
CA ALA A 115 -48.49 20.92 23.01
C ALA A 115 -49.41 19.74 23.40
N ASP A 116 -49.46 18.69 22.58
CA ASP A 116 -50.22 17.46 22.85
C ASP A 116 -49.72 16.73 24.11
N PHE A 117 -48.39 16.65 24.27
CA PHE A 117 -47.78 16.09 25.50
C PHE A 117 -48.15 16.90 26.74
N GLN A 118 -48.05 18.22 26.71
CA GLN A 118 -48.39 19.10 27.81
C GLN A 118 -49.86 18.98 28.19
N TYR A 119 -50.77 18.92 27.21
CA TYR A 119 -52.19 18.73 27.45
C TYR A 119 -52.46 17.41 28.17
N HIS A 120 -51.94 16.30 27.69
CA HIS A 120 -52.15 14.97 28.29
C HIS A 120 -51.49 14.83 29.68
N LEU A 121 -50.36 15.50 29.90
CA LEU A 121 -49.72 15.55 31.23
C LEU A 121 -50.65 16.23 32.23
N ILE A 122 -51.17 17.44 31.90
CA ILE A 122 -52.08 18.20 32.77
C ILE A 122 -53.38 17.43 33.01
N LEU A 123 -53.91 16.78 31.98
CA LEU A 123 -55.15 15.98 32.08
C LEU A 123 -54.97 14.79 33.05
N LEU A 124 -53.87 14.05 32.91
CA LEU A 124 -53.53 12.91 33.76
C LEU A 124 -53.33 13.37 35.23
N ASP A 125 -52.65 14.51 35.47
CA ASP A 125 -52.47 15.06 36.83
C ASP A 125 -53.82 15.44 37.45
N ARG A 126 -54.68 16.10 36.67
CA ARG A 126 -56.04 16.46 37.10
C ARG A 126 -56.85 15.19 37.47
N TYR A 127 -56.87 14.18 36.62
CA TYR A 127 -57.63 12.94 36.90
C TYR A 127 -57.08 12.21 38.14
N ARG A 128 -55.78 12.14 38.32
CA ARG A 128 -55.16 11.58 39.51
C ARG A 128 -55.53 12.35 40.80
N LYS A 129 -55.58 13.69 40.75
CA LYS A 129 -55.96 14.52 41.86
C LYS A 129 -57.43 14.32 42.20
N THR A 130 -58.33 14.29 41.21
CA THR A 130 -59.79 14.06 41.43
C THR A 130 -60.05 12.66 41.97
N LEU A 131 -59.38 11.62 41.47
CA LEU A 131 -59.52 10.27 42.00
C LEU A 131 -59.13 10.17 43.48
N ARG A 132 -58.12 10.94 43.92
CA ARG A 132 -57.70 10.99 45.32
C ARG A 132 -58.66 11.77 46.23
N SER A 133 -59.25 12.86 45.71
CA SER A 133 -60.12 13.74 46.49
C SER A 133 -61.60 13.29 46.49
N SER A 134 -62.05 12.68 45.38
CA SER A 134 -63.43 12.27 45.13
C SER A 134 -63.48 11.02 44.26
N PRO A 135 -63.27 9.81 44.82
CA PRO A 135 -63.14 8.56 44.05
C PRO A 135 -64.39 8.21 43.25
N ASP A 136 -65.52 8.69 43.62
CA ASP A 136 -66.82 8.40 42.96
C ASP A 136 -67.03 9.20 41.66
N LEU A 137 -66.19 10.25 41.41
CA LEU A 137 -66.34 11.12 40.25
C LEU A 137 -65.59 10.64 38.99
N ILE A 138 -64.57 9.84 39.18
CA ILE A 138 -63.71 9.36 38.07
C ILE A 138 -63.37 7.88 38.32
N SER A 139 -63.52 7.06 37.27
CA SER A 139 -63.17 5.63 37.33
C SER A 139 -61.64 5.41 37.22
N ALA A 140 -61.15 4.29 37.76
CA ALA A 140 -59.76 3.88 37.58
C ALA A 140 -59.41 3.68 36.07
N GLU A 141 -60.39 3.22 35.31
CA GLU A 141 -60.25 3.03 33.84
C GLU A 141 -60.00 4.36 33.13
N GLU A 142 -60.67 5.46 33.50
CA GLU A 142 -60.44 6.80 32.94
C GLU A 142 -59.04 7.34 33.24
N VAL A 143 -58.54 7.06 34.45
CA VAL A 143 -57.16 7.41 34.80
C VAL A 143 -56.15 6.60 33.99
N ASP A 144 -56.39 5.31 33.79
CA ASP A 144 -55.53 4.45 32.99
C ASP A 144 -55.57 4.85 31.52
N LEU A 145 -56.72 5.22 30.98
CA LEU A 145 -56.86 5.76 29.63
C LEU A 145 -56.07 7.08 29.48
N ALA A 146 -56.18 8.01 30.43
CA ALA A 146 -55.44 9.25 30.43
C ALA A 146 -53.93 9.01 30.53
N ARG A 147 -53.51 8.03 31.35
CA ARG A 147 -52.10 7.59 31.43
C ARG A 147 -51.57 7.06 30.13
N ASN A 148 -52.36 6.21 29.45
CA ASN A 148 -51.98 5.66 28.14
C ASN A 148 -51.80 6.77 27.08
N LYS A 149 -52.70 7.76 27.00
CA LYS A 149 -52.60 8.90 26.12
C LYS A 149 -51.38 9.75 26.41
N TYR A 150 -51.04 9.97 27.67
CA TYR A 150 -49.81 10.65 28.11
C TYR A 150 -48.57 9.88 27.62
N LEU A 151 -48.49 8.55 27.81
CA LEU A 151 -47.35 7.76 27.40
C LEU A 151 -47.15 7.77 25.90
N VAL A 152 -48.26 7.70 25.12
CA VAL A 152 -48.20 7.79 23.65
C VAL A 152 -47.68 9.16 23.20
N SER A 153 -48.21 10.26 23.76
CA SER A 153 -47.73 11.62 23.45
C SER A 153 -46.27 11.86 23.84
N LEU A 154 -45.82 11.29 24.97
CA LEU A 154 -44.41 11.30 25.37
C LEU A 154 -43.51 10.54 24.39
N ALA A 155 -43.95 9.40 23.92
CA ALA A 155 -43.18 8.59 22.92
C ALA A 155 -43.03 9.33 21.59
N GLU A 156 -44.11 9.99 21.09
CA GLU A 156 -44.05 10.78 19.88
C GLU A 156 -43.15 12.02 20.04
N LEU A 157 -43.24 12.72 21.16
CA LEU A 157 -42.34 13.84 21.46
C LEU A 157 -40.86 13.40 21.45
N ARG A 158 -40.54 12.28 22.12
CA ARG A 158 -39.17 11.73 22.13
C ARG A 158 -38.66 11.36 20.75
N LYS A 159 -39.50 10.79 19.93
CA LYS A 159 -39.17 10.46 18.52
C LYS A 159 -38.76 11.75 17.79
N LEU A 160 -39.59 12.79 17.84
CA LEU A 160 -39.33 14.06 17.13
C LEU A 160 -38.08 14.80 17.67
N VAL A 161 -37.80 14.72 19.00
CA VAL A 161 -36.55 15.20 19.56
C VAL A 161 -35.35 14.50 18.95
N SER A 162 -35.39 13.17 18.83
CA SER A 162 -34.32 12.39 18.21
C SER A 162 -34.13 12.73 16.72
N GLU A 163 -35.23 12.93 15.98
CA GLU A 163 -35.18 13.35 14.57
C GLU A 163 -34.58 14.77 14.43
N LEU A 164 -34.92 15.70 15.33
CA LEU A 164 -34.34 17.05 15.33
C LEU A 164 -32.83 17.07 15.60
N GLN A 165 -32.32 16.13 16.39
CA GLN A 165 -30.87 16.00 16.60
C GLN A 165 -30.11 15.73 15.30
N PHE A 166 -30.73 15.05 14.33
CA PHE A 166 -30.14 14.78 13.02
C PHE A 166 -30.10 15.99 12.08
N SER A 167 -30.74 17.12 12.47
CA SER A 167 -30.60 18.37 11.71
C SER A 167 -29.22 19.01 11.83
N VAL A 168 -28.43 18.62 12.84
CA VAL A 168 -27.05 19.05 13.04
C VAL A 168 -26.12 17.89 12.65
N ILE A 169 -25.42 18.06 11.57
CA ILE A 169 -24.47 17.04 11.07
C ILE A 169 -23.17 17.16 11.84
N ARG A 170 -22.71 16.05 12.43
CA ARG A 170 -21.49 15.98 13.24
C ARG A 170 -20.50 14.96 12.69
N ALA A 171 -19.22 15.16 13.00
CA ALA A 171 -18.14 14.21 12.69
C ALA A 171 -18.27 12.97 13.61
N PRO A 172 -18.27 11.75 13.03
CA PRO A 172 -18.35 10.50 13.80
C PRO A 172 -17.02 10.06 14.43
N PHE A 173 -15.88 10.62 13.99
CA PHE A 173 -14.53 10.39 14.49
C PHE A 173 -13.59 11.53 14.06
N ASP A 174 -12.39 11.57 14.64
CA ASP A 174 -11.34 12.53 14.29
C ASP A 174 -10.82 12.27 12.87
N GLY A 175 -10.72 13.32 12.04
CA GLY A 175 -10.26 13.12 10.66
C GLY A 175 -10.13 14.41 9.86
N ILE A 176 -10.02 14.23 8.55
CA ILE A 176 -9.93 15.32 7.58
C ILE A 176 -11.07 15.19 6.57
N ILE A 177 -11.72 16.31 6.26
CA ILE A 177 -12.71 16.37 5.19
C ILE A 177 -11.99 16.25 3.86
N THR A 178 -12.13 15.12 3.19
CA THR A 178 -11.45 14.88 1.91
C THR A 178 -12.31 15.21 0.70
N ARG A 179 -13.63 15.27 0.87
CA ARG A 179 -14.57 15.70 -0.17
C ARG A 179 -15.78 16.40 0.43
N ARG A 180 -16.29 17.38 -0.28
CA ARG A 180 -17.56 18.06 -0.07
C ARG A 180 -18.39 17.96 -1.35
N TYR A 181 -19.62 17.45 -1.23
CA TYR A 181 -20.47 17.16 -2.39
C TYR A 181 -21.65 18.10 -2.51
N ILE A 182 -21.81 19.02 -1.53
CA ILE A 182 -23.03 19.83 -1.40
C ILE A 182 -22.68 21.27 -1.00
N ASP A 183 -23.50 22.21 -1.41
CA ASP A 183 -23.39 23.63 -1.09
C ASP A 183 -24.60 24.10 -0.26
N PRO A 184 -24.46 25.20 0.54
CA PRO A 184 -25.57 25.81 1.25
C PRO A 184 -26.73 26.13 0.32
N GLY A 185 -27.97 25.94 0.81
CA GLY A 185 -29.19 26.13 0.07
C GLY A 185 -29.73 24.90 -0.67
N ALA A 186 -28.95 23.85 -0.80
CA ALA A 186 -29.41 22.62 -1.44
C ALA A 186 -30.39 21.83 -0.55
N LEU A 187 -31.35 21.16 -1.17
CA LEU A 187 -32.26 20.21 -0.51
C LEU A 187 -31.51 18.91 -0.26
N VAL A 188 -31.51 18.46 0.99
CA VAL A 188 -30.88 17.21 1.45
C VAL A 188 -31.90 16.31 2.13
N GLY A 189 -31.58 15.01 2.21
CA GLY A 189 -32.46 14.04 2.89
C GLY A 189 -31.91 12.62 2.90
N PRO A 190 -32.61 11.71 3.59
CA PRO A 190 -32.25 10.31 3.64
C PRO A 190 -32.24 9.70 2.23
N ARG A 191 -31.28 8.81 1.97
CA ARG A 191 -31.16 8.11 0.70
C ARG A 191 -32.41 7.25 0.45
N ARG A 192 -33.13 7.51 -0.62
CA ARG A 192 -34.19 6.63 -1.11
C ARG A 192 -33.57 5.58 -2.03
N THR A 193 -34.05 4.33 -1.92
CA THR A 193 -33.66 3.24 -2.82
C THR A 193 -34.03 3.64 -4.26
N GLY A 194 -33.08 3.68 -5.18
CA GLY A 194 -33.30 4.04 -6.59
C GLY A 194 -33.00 5.51 -6.97
N SER A 195 -32.53 6.36 -6.04
CA SER A 195 -32.10 7.70 -6.41
C SER A 195 -30.68 7.68 -6.98
N GLU A 196 -30.50 8.18 -8.21
CA GLU A 196 -29.19 8.44 -8.80
C GLU A 196 -28.64 9.75 -8.23
N GLY A 197 -27.40 9.71 -7.72
CA GLY A 197 -26.67 10.88 -7.25
C GLY A 197 -25.91 10.65 -5.95
N PRO A 198 -24.92 11.50 -5.63
CA PRO A 198 -24.18 11.40 -4.39
C PRO A 198 -25.10 11.76 -3.22
N SER A 199 -25.42 10.79 -2.38
CA SER A 199 -26.20 11.02 -1.15
C SER A 199 -25.33 11.56 -0.01
N ALA A 200 -24.02 11.50 -0.14
CA ALA A 200 -23.08 11.98 0.85
C ALA A 200 -22.96 13.50 0.78
N LEU A 201 -22.98 14.16 1.94
CA LEU A 201 -22.68 15.59 2.07
C LEU A 201 -21.16 15.80 2.11
N PHE A 202 -20.47 14.96 2.91
CA PHE A 202 -19.03 15.00 3.10
C PHE A 202 -18.45 13.60 3.06
N ARG A 203 -17.15 13.52 2.76
CA ARG A 203 -16.31 12.37 3.03
C ARG A 203 -15.30 12.76 4.09
N LEU A 204 -15.33 12.05 5.20
CA LEU A 204 -14.41 12.17 6.31
C LEU A 204 -13.47 10.97 6.32
N ASP A 205 -12.17 11.20 6.30
CA ASP A 205 -11.14 10.17 6.31
C ASP A 205 -10.19 10.38 7.51
N ASP A 206 -9.95 9.32 8.28
CA ASP A 206 -8.89 9.29 9.27
C ASP A 206 -7.58 8.96 8.58
N LEU A 207 -6.63 9.90 8.64
CA LEU A 207 -5.33 9.84 7.97
C LEU A 207 -4.13 9.82 8.92
N HIS A 208 -4.31 9.73 10.24
CA HIS A 208 -3.19 9.65 11.18
C HIS A 208 -2.44 8.31 11.07
N LYS A 209 -3.12 7.28 10.59
CA LYS A 209 -2.58 6.02 10.11
C LYS A 209 -3.18 5.75 8.74
N VAL A 210 -2.52 4.89 7.97
CA VAL A 210 -3.05 4.43 6.68
C VAL A 210 -3.02 2.91 6.60
N ARG A 211 -3.93 2.36 5.84
CA ARG A 211 -3.94 0.96 5.46
C ARG A 211 -3.40 0.84 4.05
N VAL A 212 -2.50 -0.09 3.84
CA VAL A 212 -2.01 -0.41 2.51
C VAL A 212 -2.49 -1.79 2.14
N VAL A 213 -3.28 -1.85 1.08
CA VAL A 213 -3.78 -3.11 0.51
C VAL A 213 -2.78 -3.60 -0.51
N MET A 214 -2.42 -4.87 -0.40
CA MET A 214 -1.51 -5.57 -1.30
C MET A 214 -2.01 -6.98 -1.56
N ASP A 215 -1.66 -7.52 -2.72
CA ASP A 215 -2.04 -8.86 -3.15
C ASP A 215 -0.85 -9.81 -3.04
N ILE A 216 -0.95 -10.78 -2.12
CA ILE A 216 0.11 -11.74 -1.84
C ILE A 216 0.01 -12.93 -2.80
N PRO A 217 1.03 -13.24 -3.60
CA PRO A 217 1.06 -14.45 -4.44
C PRO A 217 0.91 -15.73 -3.62
N GLN A 218 0.22 -16.73 -4.17
CA GLN A 218 -0.11 -18.01 -3.51
C GLN A 218 1.09 -18.68 -2.84
N ARG A 219 2.28 -18.60 -3.43
CA ARG A 219 3.51 -19.23 -2.91
C ARG A 219 3.94 -18.71 -1.53
N PHE A 220 3.52 -17.49 -1.13
CA PHE A 220 3.89 -16.86 0.13
C PHE A 220 2.77 -16.82 1.16
N VAL A 221 1.58 -17.32 0.81
CA VAL A 221 0.37 -17.20 1.65
C VAL A 221 0.56 -17.83 3.03
N ASN A 222 1.23 -18.99 3.09
CA ASN A 222 1.45 -19.71 4.34
C ASN A 222 2.48 -19.05 5.27
N ASP A 223 3.32 -18.18 4.73
CA ASP A 223 4.37 -17.49 5.48
C ASP A 223 3.89 -16.14 6.05
N ILE A 224 2.70 -15.67 5.62
CA ILE A 224 2.18 -14.37 6.03
C ILE A 224 1.23 -14.53 7.20
N HIS A 225 1.55 -13.84 8.30
CA HIS A 225 0.77 -13.84 9.53
C HIS A 225 0.48 -12.41 9.99
N LYS A 226 -0.50 -12.26 10.87
CA LYS A 226 -0.73 -10.97 11.56
C LYS A 226 0.53 -10.59 12.35
N GLY A 227 1.00 -9.36 12.19
CA GLY A 227 2.27 -8.88 12.76
C GLY A 227 3.50 -9.10 11.85
N THR A 228 3.33 -9.71 10.65
CA THR A 228 4.42 -9.78 9.66
C THR A 228 4.93 -8.37 9.37
N LYS A 229 6.25 -8.16 9.50
CA LYS A 229 6.87 -6.84 9.32
C LYS A 229 6.80 -6.40 7.87
N ALA A 230 6.40 -5.16 7.68
CA ALA A 230 6.34 -4.51 6.38
C ALA A 230 7.09 -3.17 6.45
N SER A 231 7.62 -2.72 5.32
CA SER A 231 8.15 -1.38 5.21
C SER A 231 7.81 -0.79 3.83
N LEU A 232 7.61 0.50 3.77
CA LEU A 232 7.39 1.21 2.52
C LEU A 232 8.36 2.38 2.37
N LEU A 233 8.67 2.71 1.11
CA LEU A 233 9.43 3.89 0.76
C LEU A 233 8.46 4.93 0.20
N ILE A 234 8.51 6.15 0.73
CA ILE A 234 7.70 7.26 0.22
C ILE A 234 8.34 7.76 -1.08
N PRO A 235 7.61 7.80 -2.21
CA PRO A 235 8.13 8.34 -3.47
C PRO A 235 8.64 9.77 -3.29
N GLY A 236 9.88 10.04 -3.69
CA GLY A 236 10.50 11.37 -3.58
C GLY A 236 11.20 11.66 -2.24
N GLN A 237 11.08 10.79 -1.24
CA GLN A 237 11.87 10.84 -0.01
C GLN A 237 12.93 9.75 -0.02
N VAL A 238 14.20 10.14 0.09
CA VAL A 238 15.30 9.27 -0.32
C VAL A 238 15.73 8.24 0.72
N TYR A 239 15.46 8.28 2.03
CA TYR A 239 16.25 7.45 2.94
C TYR A 239 15.61 6.83 4.18
N GLN A 240 14.33 6.93 4.42
CA GLN A 240 13.75 6.23 5.58
C GLN A 240 12.52 5.40 5.20
N PRO A 241 12.64 4.06 5.24
CA PRO A 241 11.46 3.22 5.10
C PRO A 241 10.54 3.43 6.30
N VAL A 242 9.27 3.71 6.02
CA VAL A 242 8.24 3.77 7.06
C VAL A 242 7.93 2.34 7.49
N PRO A 243 8.15 1.98 8.76
CA PRO A 243 7.81 0.65 9.26
C PRO A 243 6.31 0.49 9.44
N GLY A 244 5.82 -0.73 9.23
CA GLY A 244 4.45 -1.12 9.44
C GLY A 244 4.33 -2.61 9.65
N GLU A 245 3.12 -3.09 9.86
CA GLU A 245 2.84 -4.50 10.09
C GLU A 245 1.55 -4.95 9.42
N VAL A 246 1.50 -6.22 9.04
CA VAL A 246 0.29 -6.87 8.54
C VAL A 246 -0.74 -6.95 9.67
N ALA A 247 -1.93 -6.36 9.43
CA ALA A 247 -3.02 -6.34 10.41
C ALA A 247 -4.20 -7.22 10.02
N LEU A 248 -4.53 -7.27 8.72
CA LEU A 248 -5.68 -7.98 8.21
C LEU A 248 -5.28 -8.89 7.04
N ILE A 249 -5.77 -10.11 7.07
CA ILE A 249 -5.54 -11.14 6.05
C ILE A 249 -6.90 -11.69 5.65
N SER A 250 -7.19 -11.75 4.34
CA SER A 250 -8.52 -12.18 3.87
C SER A 250 -8.77 -13.68 4.07
N HIS A 251 -7.72 -14.50 4.20
CA HIS A 251 -7.78 -15.96 4.25
C HIS A 251 -8.49 -16.61 3.05
N ALA A 252 -8.66 -15.87 1.98
CA ALA A 252 -9.24 -16.34 0.74
C ALA A 252 -8.39 -15.88 -0.45
N LEU A 253 -8.16 -16.80 -1.39
CA LEU A 253 -7.48 -16.48 -2.64
C LEU A 253 -8.50 -16.00 -3.67
N ASN A 254 -8.12 -14.96 -4.41
CA ASN A 254 -8.81 -14.59 -5.63
C ASN A 254 -8.51 -15.68 -6.69
N PRO A 255 -9.55 -16.35 -7.25
CA PRO A 255 -9.34 -17.47 -8.18
C PRO A 255 -8.70 -17.04 -9.50
N ASP A 256 -8.90 -15.79 -9.92
CA ASP A 256 -8.38 -15.26 -11.19
C ASP A 256 -6.90 -14.86 -11.09
N SER A 257 -6.55 -14.07 -10.08
CA SER A 257 -5.18 -13.58 -9.89
C SER A 257 -4.27 -14.53 -9.12
N LYS A 258 -4.82 -15.58 -8.46
CA LYS A 258 -4.09 -16.49 -7.56
C LYS A 258 -3.34 -15.74 -6.45
N THR A 259 -3.95 -14.66 -5.95
CA THR A 259 -3.39 -13.83 -4.88
C THR A 259 -4.35 -13.75 -3.70
N MET A 260 -3.83 -13.48 -2.52
CA MET A 260 -4.60 -13.24 -1.29
C MET A 260 -4.48 -11.77 -0.89
N PRO A 261 -5.58 -11.02 -0.80
CA PRO A 261 -5.57 -9.65 -0.30
C PRO A 261 -5.14 -9.58 1.17
N VAL A 262 -4.18 -8.71 1.45
CA VAL A 262 -3.63 -8.46 2.78
C VAL A 262 -3.56 -6.95 3.00
N GLN A 263 -3.78 -6.50 4.24
CA GLN A 263 -3.66 -5.09 4.60
C GLN A 263 -2.61 -4.93 5.71
N ALA A 264 -1.67 -4.05 5.47
CA ALA A 264 -0.71 -3.60 6.47
C ALA A 264 -1.04 -2.17 6.93
N ILE A 265 -0.77 -1.87 8.20
CA ILE A 265 -1.01 -0.55 8.79
C ILE A 265 0.33 0.17 8.93
N PHE A 266 0.34 1.44 8.54
CA PHE A 266 1.51 2.31 8.61
C PHE A 266 1.14 3.61 9.36
N PRO A 267 1.99 4.11 10.26
CA PRO A 267 1.82 5.42 10.87
C PRO A 267 2.00 6.52 9.82
N ASN A 268 1.25 7.61 9.94
CA ASN A 268 1.30 8.74 9.01
C ASN A 268 1.23 10.10 9.76
N PRO A 269 2.13 10.35 10.74
CA PRO A 269 2.06 11.55 11.56
C PRO A 269 2.22 12.85 10.77
N GLU A 270 3.03 12.82 9.71
CA GLU A 270 3.30 13.99 8.85
C GLU A 270 2.27 14.16 7.71
N GLY A 271 1.33 13.20 7.54
CA GLY A 271 0.33 13.24 6.47
C GLY A 271 0.88 13.07 5.04
N LEU A 272 2.07 12.51 4.91
CA LEU A 272 2.74 12.31 3.61
C LEU A 272 2.11 11.19 2.80
N LEU A 273 1.59 10.16 3.48
CA LEU A 273 0.91 9.04 2.86
C LEU A 273 -0.55 9.45 2.59
N LYS A 274 -0.89 9.66 1.32
CA LYS A 274 -2.23 10.09 0.91
C LYS A 274 -3.01 8.91 0.30
N PRO A 275 -4.28 8.74 0.64
CA PRO A 275 -5.14 7.74 0.01
C PRO A 275 -5.12 7.85 -1.51
N GLY A 276 -5.10 6.69 -2.18
CA GLY A 276 -5.00 6.60 -3.64
C GLY A 276 -3.58 6.59 -4.19
N MET A 277 -2.54 6.81 -3.37
CA MET A 277 -1.16 6.64 -3.83
C MET A 277 -0.84 5.16 -4.06
N PHE A 278 -0.11 4.88 -5.16
CA PHE A 278 0.51 3.58 -5.42
C PHE A 278 1.93 3.59 -4.88
N ILE A 279 2.25 2.58 -4.09
CA ILE A 279 3.55 2.43 -3.45
C ILE A 279 4.10 1.04 -3.62
N ARG A 280 5.42 0.89 -3.38
CA ARG A 280 6.06 -0.42 -3.24
C ARG A 280 6.28 -0.72 -1.77
N ILE A 281 5.87 -1.92 -1.39
CA ILE A 281 5.99 -2.43 -0.02
C ILE A 281 7.01 -3.54 -0.03
N ASN A 282 7.93 -3.51 0.93
CA ASN A 282 8.81 -4.61 1.25
C ASN A 282 8.17 -5.38 2.41
N LEU A 283 7.89 -6.66 2.20
CA LEU A 283 7.29 -7.53 3.20
C LEU A 283 8.32 -8.58 3.59
N LEU A 284 8.68 -8.64 4.88
CA LEU A 284 9.56 -9.66 5.42
C LEU A 284 8.75 -10.95 5.63
N VAL A 285 8.81 -11.84 4.65
CA VAL A 285 7.99 -13.06 4.62
C VAL A 285 8.50 -14.07 5.63
N ARG A 286 9.82 -14.36 5.61
CA ARG A 286 10.50 -15.26 6.54
C ARG A 286 11.98 -14.93 6.60
N THR A 287 12.66 -15.46 7.61
CA THR A 287 14.12 -15.42 7.73
C THR A 287 14.63 -16.84 7.82
N LEU A 288 15.53 -17.24 6.92
CA LEU A 288 16.22 -18.51 6.97
C LEU A 288 17.42 -18.37 7.90
N SER A 289 17.38 -19.01 9.05
CA SER A 289 18.46 -18.92 10.03
C SER A 289 19.62 -19.82 9.66
N GLY A 290 20.85 -19.27 9.71
CA GLY A 290 22.07 -20.03 9.48
C GLY A 290 22.23 -20.59 8.07
N ALA A 291 21.69 -19.95 7.05
CA ALA A 291 21.85 -20.34 5.64
C ALA A 291 23.28 -20.06 5.17
N LEU A 292 23.89 -21.02 4.45
CA LEU A 292 25.15 -20.76 3.75
C LEU A 292 24.86 -19.88 2.52
N THR A 293 25.39 -18.68 2.49
CA THR A 293 25.06 -17.68 1.46
C THR A 293 26.27 -17.19 0.69
N ILE A 294 26.04 -16.85 -0.57
CA ILE A 294 26.98 -16.11 -1.42
C ILE A 294 26.23 -14.93 -2.08
N PRO A 295 26.93 -13.88 -2.54
CA PRO A 295 26.31 -12.83 -3.33
C PRO A 295 25.69 -13.37 -4.62
N ASP A 296 24.49 -12.90 -5.00
CA ASP A 296 23.84 -13.23 -6.27
C ASP A 296 24.73 -12.93 -7.49
N SER A 297 25.55 -11.87 -7.39
CA SER A 297 26.51 -11.50 -8.43
C SER A 297 27.58 -12.60 -8.73
N ALA A 298 27.78 -13.57 -7.85
CA ALA A 298 28.70 -14.69 -8.07
C ALA A 298 28.13 -15.78 -8.99
N LEU A 299 26.81 -15.84 -9.16
CA LEU A 299 26.12 -16.88 -9.92
C LEU A 299 26.37 -16.77 -11.41
N VAL A 300 26.57 -17.91 -12.07
CA VAL A 300 26.63 -18.08 -13.52
C VAL A 300 25.61 -19.12 -13.93
N THR A 301 24.60 -18.73 -14.72
CA THR A 301 23.58 -19.67 -15.19
C THR A 301 23.79 -19.97 -16.67
N ARG A 302 23.90 -21.26 -17.00
CA ARG A 302 24.00 -21.75 -18.39
C ARG A 302 23.10 -22.97 -18.56
N ASN A 303 22.32 -23.01 -19.62
CA ASN A 303 21.45 -24.16 -19.95
C ASN A 303 20.56 -24.64 -18.80
N GLY A 304 20.08 -23.72 -17.95
CA GLY A 304 19.25 -24.05 -16.78
C GLY A 304 20.00 -24.64 -15.59
N LEU A 305 21.33 -24.69 -15.64
CA LEU A 305 22.20 -25.10 -14.53
C LEU A 305 22.92 -23.90 -13.97
N THR A 306 23.11 -23.87 -12.66
CA THR A 306 23.79 -22.79 -11.93
C THR A 306 25.19 -23.24 -11.51
N PHE A 307 26.17 -22.38 -11.80
CA PHE A 307 27.58 -22.58 -11.48
C PHE A 307 28.13 -21.37 -10.74
N VAL A 308 29.26 -21.56 -10.09
CA VAL A 308 30.13 -20.51 -9.58
C VAL A 308 31.56 -20.80 -10.02
N TYR A 309 32.37 -19.74 -10.05
CA TYR A 309 33.82 -19.91 -10.19
C TYR A 309 34.44 -19.84 -8.80
N THR A 310 35.25 -20.84 -8.48
CA THR A 310 36.03 -20.94 -7.23
C THR A 310 37.52 -20.88 -7.56
N ILE A 311 38.32 -20.47 -6.58
CA ILE A 311 39.78 -20.53 -6.67
C ILE A 311 40.27 -21.79 -5.92
N ASP A 312 41.03 -22.61 -6.59
CA ASP A 312 41.63 -23.79 -5.99
C ASP A 312 42.87 -23.45 -5.11
N ASN A 313 43.41 -24.43 -4.39
CA ASN A 313 44.59 -24.24 -3.51
C ASN A 313 45.89 -23.88 -4.29
N LYS A 314 45.87 -23.96 -5.63
CA LYS A 314 46.98 -23.58 -6.52
C LYS A 314 46.77 -22.21 -7.18
N GLY A 315 45.66 -21.52 -6.87
CA GLY A 315 45.30 -20.24 -7.42
C GLY A 315 44.60 -20.32 -8.78
N GLY A 316 44.21 -21.50 -9.22
CA GLY A 316 43.51 -21.74 -10.50
C GLY A 316 41.99 -21.57 -10.34
N VAL A 317 41.34 -21.11 -11.43
CA VAL A 317 39.90 -20.99 -11.52
C VAL A 317 39.26 -22.34 -11.82
N GLU A 318 38.35 -22.78 -10.99
CA GLU A 318 37.53 -23.99 -11.18
C GLU A 318 36.05 -23.59 -11.35
N GLU A 319 35.36 -24.17 -12.34
CA GLU A 319 33.91 -24.05 -12.48
C GLU A 319 33.24 -25.16 -11.66
N ARG A 320 32.42 -24.74 -10.67
CA ARG A 320 31.73 -25.67 -9.77
C ARG A 320 30.21 -25.53 -9.89
N ARG A 321 29.56 -26.66 -10.17
CA ARG A 321 28.09 -26.71 -10.19
C ARG A 321 27.55 -26.65 -8.79
N ILE A 322 26.51 -25.82 -8.59
CA ILE A 322 25.86 -25.66 -7.29
C ILE A 322 24.34 -25.87 -7.41
N VAL A 323 23.72 -26.12 -6.26
CA VAL A 323 22.26 -26.10 -6.11
C VAL A 323 21.93 -24.96 -5.17
N THR A 324 21.16 -23.99 -5.68
CA THR A 324 20.71 -22.82 -4.93
C THR A 324 19.37 -23.08 -4.27
N GLY A 325 19.14 -22.45 -3.14
CA GLY A 325 17.86 -22.36 -2.44
C GLY A 325 17.17 -21.01 -2.68
N GLU A 326 16.80 -20.35 -1.58
CA GLU A 326 16.14 -19.05 -1.62
C GLU A 326 17.11 -17.93 -1.99
N ASP A 327 16.55 -16.92 -2.67
CA ASP A 327 17.27 -15.75 -3.18
C ASP A 327 16.51 -14.49 -2.76
N ASN A 328 17.20 -13.52 -2.15
CA ASN A 328 16.62 -12.24 -1.76
C ASN A 328 17.01 -11.08 -2.71
N GLY A 329 17.69 -11.39 -3.83
CA GLY A 329 18.17 -10.44 -4.83
C GLY A 329 19.49 -9.74 -4.45
N ILE A 330 20.12 -10.11 -3.35
CA ILE A 330 21.46 -9.65 -2.90
C ILE A 330 22.33 -10.85 -2.62
N GLU A 331 21.78 -11.83 -1.96
CA GLU A 331 22.45 -13.08 -1.55
C GLU A 331 21.53 -14.26 -1.83
N VAL A 332 22.16 -15.38 -2.14
CA VAL A 332 21.49 -16.63 -2.48
C VAL A 332 21.95 -17.71 -1.51
N GLU A 333 21.01 -18.50 -1.03
CA GLU A 333 21.27 -19.70 -0.24
C GLU A 333 21.89 -20.79 -1.11
N ILE A 334 22.91 -21.48 -0.59
CA ILE A 334 23.55 -22.61 -1.22
C ILE A 334 23.15 -23.89 -0.49
N LEU A 335 22.41 -24.75 -1.17
CA LEU A 335 21.99 -26.05 -0.63
C LEU A 335 23.05 -27.15 -0.84
N LYS A 336 23.79 -27.09 -1.96
CA LYS A 336 24.84 -28.08 -2.31
C LYS A 336 25.89 -27.48 -3.23
N GLY A 337 27.11 -27.98 -3.12
CA GLY A 337 28.19 -27.71 -4.08
C GLY A 337 29.26 -26.73 -3.62
N LEU A 338 29.09 -26.11 -2.43
CA LEU A 338 30.10 -25.24 -1.82
C LEU A 338 30.28 -25.57 -0.34
N HIS A 339 31.49 -25.29 0.14
CA HIS A 339 31.89 -25.34 1.55
C HIS A 339 32.19 -23.91 2.04
N PRO A 340 32.14 -23.65 3.36
CA PRO A 340 32.46 -22.33 3.94
C PRO A 340 33.87 -21.83 3.62
N ASP A 341 34.82 -22.76 3.46
CA ASP A 341 36.24 -22.45 3.20
C ASP A 341 36.54 -22.19 1.71
N ASP A 342 35.57 -22.43 0.83
CA ASP A 342 35.77 -22.20 -0.61
C ASP A 342 35.94 -20.70 -0.89
N THR A 343 36.81 -20.36 -1.85
CA THR A 343 36.99 -18.98 -2.31
C THR A 343 36.21 -18.77 -3.61
N VAL A 344 35.12 -18.04 -3.56
CA VAL A 344 34.17 -17.81 -4.67
C VAL A 344 34.47 -16.47 -5.35
N ILE A 345 34.54 -16.45 -6.67
CA ILE A 345 34.71 -15.25 -7.49
C ILE A 345 33.35 -14.51 -7.57
N VAL A 346 33.32 -13.27 -7.10
CA VAL A 346 32.13 -12.40 -7.11
C VAL A 346 32.18 -11.38 -8.23
N THR A 347 33.36 -10.78 -8.47
CA THR A 347 33.56 -9.80 -9.55
C THR A 347 34.67 -10.24 -10.50
N GLY A 348 34.58 -9.85 -11.78
CA GLY A 348 35.54 -10.25 -12.81
C GLY A 348 35.28 -11.65 -13.42
N LYS A 349 34.19 -12.32 -13.03
CA LYS A 349 33.83 -13.68 -13.49
C LYS A 349 33.71 -13.83 -15.02
N HIS A 350 33.43 -12.76 -15.75
CA HIS A 350 33.33 -12.79 -17.22
C HIS A 350 34.65 -12.64 -17.93
N GLN A 351 35.74 -12.40 -17.19
CA GLN A 351 37.08 -12.16 -17.71
C GLN A 351 38.02 -13.37 -17.47
N VAL A 352 37.51 -14.41 -16.83
CA VAL A 352 38.29 -15.62 -16.50
C VAL A 352 37.63 -16.86 -17.09
N LEU A 353 38.48 -17.83 -17.40
CA LEU A 353 38.09 -19.18 -17.84
C LEU A 353 38.61 -20.22 -16.84
N PRO A 354 37.98 -21.41 -16.75
CA PRO A 354 38.53 -22.49 -15.96
C PRO A 354 39.98 -22.81 -16.37
N GLY A 355 40.86 -22.86 -15.34
CA GLY A 355 42.30 -23.04 -15.53
C GLY A 355 43.12 -21.75 -15.56
N ASP A 356 42.51 -20.58 -15.59
CA ASP A 356 43.22 -19.30 -15.47
C ASP A 356 43.75 -19.09 -14.04
N HIS A 357 44.81 -18.28 -13.89
CA HIS A 357 45.41 -17.90 -12.61
C HIS A 357 45.28 -16.37 -12.40
N PRO A 358 44.14 -15.85 -11.97
CA PRO A 358 43.93 -14.41 -11.80
C PRO A 358 44.58 -13.85 -10.56
N LEU A 359 44.79 -12.54 -10.51
CA LEU A 359 45.10 -11.85 -9.27
C LEU A 359 43.85 -11.74 -8.39
N VAL A 360 43.94 -12.26 -7.20
CA VAL A 360 42.81 -12.37 -6.26
C VAL A 360 42.85 -11.24 -5.24
N HIS A 361 41.71 -10.55 -5.05
CA HIS A 361 41.55 -9.59 -3.94
C HIS A 361 40.19 -9.78 -3.26
N PRO A 362 40.13 -9.62 -1.91
CA PRO A 362 38.89 -9.76 -1.18
C PRO A 362 37.92 -8.61 -1.46
N VAL A 363 36.63 -8.93 -1.66
CA VAL A 363 35.55 -7.94 -1.83
C VAL A 363 34.67 -7.91 -0.58
N SER A 364 34.56 -6.73 0.05
CA SER A 364 33.54 -6.50 1.06
C SER A 364 32.24 -6.03 0.42
N LEU A 365 31.09 -6.63 0.74
CA LEU A 365 29.81 -6.03 0.38
C LEU A 365 29.65 -4.72 1.14
N ARG A 366 29.21 -3.68 0.44
CA ARG A 366 28.71 -2.46 1.08
C ARG A 366 27.58 -2.88 2.02
N ARG A 367 27.78 -2.75 3.34
CA ARG A 367 26.71 -3.02 4.32
C ARG A 367 25.51 -2.19 3.93
N LEU A 368 24.34 -2.84 3.84
CA LEU A 368 23.08 -2.10 3.97
C LEU A 368 23.13 -1.38 5.32
N PRO A 369 22.65 -0.14 5.44
CA PRO A 369 22.59 0.55 6.72
C PRO A 369 21.86 -0.36 7.72
N GLU A 370 22.63 -0.87 8.69
CA GLU A 370 22.08 -1.58 9.84
C GLU A 370 21.13 -0.61 10.55
N GLU A 371 19.92 -1.08 10.81
CA GLU A 371 19.04 -0.45 11.78
C GLU A 371 19.87 -0.25 13.06
N SER A 372 20.17 1.00 13.37
CA SER A 372 20.74 1.36 14.66
C SER A 372 19.71 1.00 15.72
N GLN A 373 19.86 -0.19 16.31
CA GLN A 373 19.36 -0.44 17.65
C GLN A 373 20.07 0.56 18.58
N LYS A 374 19.44 1.69 18.82
CA LYS A 374 19.69 2.47 20.02
C LYS A 374 18.66 2.04 21.05
N SER A 375 19.15 1.14 21.93
CA SER A 375 18.71 1.09 23.31
C SER A 375 18.97 2.45 23.95
N GLU A 376 17.91 3.15 24.37
CA GLU A 376 17.79 3.87 25.64
C GLU A 376 16.33 4.30 25.80
#